data_1114291df87805bfeb3dc5cddbd228fe
#
_entry.id   1114291df87805bfeb3dc5cddbd228fe
#
_cell.length_a   1.000
_cell.length_b   1.000
_cell.length_c   1.000
_cell.angle_alpha   90.00
_cell.angle_beta   90.00
_cell.angle_gamma   90.00
#
_symmetry.space_group_name_H-M   'P 1'
#
loop_
_entity.id
_entity.type
_entity.pdbx_description
1 polymer ?
#
loop_
_entity_poly.entity_id
_entity_poly.type
_entity_poly.pdbx_seq_one_letter_code
_entity_poly.pdbx_strand_id
1 'polypeptide(L)'
;MNYNNQLMSKNGLAVLSLAKALLRYRVGDRTPTVTELSERLNISRGTAQSALKTLQNNNAIHIVSKGHLGSYVIEKNDKILLELAGINLLVGAMPLPYSRKYEGLATGIITTMENKHGIPMTLSYMRGAKNRIAMVLENRYNFAVVSILVLMDSLL
;
A
#
# COMPACT_ATOMS: atom_id res chain seq x y z
N MET A 1 0.57 0.12 -21.20
CA MET A 1 0.65 1.60 -21.18
C MET A 1 -0.53 2.09 -20.34
N ASN A 2 -0.30 2.82 -19.24
CA ASN A 2 -1.39 3.20 -18.32
C ASN A 2 -1.85 4.62 -18.68
N TYR A 3 -2.97 4.73 -19.39
CA TYR A 3 -3.53 6.00 -19.87
C TYR A 3 -3.83 7.01 -18.75
N ASN A 4 -4.15 6.52 -17.55
CA ASN A 4 -4.39 7.40 -16.40
C ASN A 4 -3.17 8.27 -16.04
N ASN A 5 -1.95 7.77 -16.25
CA ASN A 5 -0.73 8.53 -15.99
C ASN A 5 -0.53 9.70 -16.96
N GLN A 6 -1.13 9.65 -18.16
CA GLN A 6 -1.03 10.74 -19.13
C GLN A 6 -1.95 11.94 -18.80
N LEU A 7 -2.99 11.68 -18.01
CA LEU A 7 -3.96 12.70 -17.60
C LEU A 7 -3.60 13.38 -16.28
N MET A 8 -2.65 12.82 -15.53
CA MET A 8 -2.20 13.39 -14.26
C MET A 8 -1.03 14.35 -14.45
N SER A 9 -1.00 15.41 -13.64
CA SER A 9 0.17 16.29 -13.57
C SER A 9 1.39 15.55 -13.03
N LYS A 10 2.60 16.02 -13.37
CA LYS A 10 3.86 15.45 -12.82
C LYS A 10 3.85 15.41 -11.29
N ASN A 11 3.31 16.43 -10.64
CA ASN A 11 3.19 16.47 -9.20
C ASN A 11 2.17 15.44 -8.67
N GLY A 12 1.03 15.26 -9.34
CA GLY A 12 0.04 14.25 -8.99
C GLY A 12 0.61 12.83 -9.04
N LEU A 13 1.37 12.51 -10.10
CA LEU A 13 2.08 11.23 -10.23
C LEU A 13 3.12 11.03 -9.11
N ALA A 14 3.83 12.10 -8.74
CA ALA A 14 4.80 12.05 -7.65
C ALA A 14 4.12 11.80 -6.30
N VAL A 15 2.98 12.45 -6.01
CA VAL A 15 2.18 12.23 -4.81
C VAL A 15 1.72 10.78 -4.73
N LEU A 16 1.16 10.25 -5.82
CA LEU A 16 0.70 8.87 -5.91
C LEU A 16 1.84 7.86 -5.67
N SER A 17 2.98 8.07 -6.32
CA SER A 17 4.14 7.18 -6.21
C SER A 17 4.76 7.25 -4.80
N LEU A 18 4.84 8.45 -4.22
CA LEU A 18 5.36 8.66 -2.89
C LEU A 18 4.43 8.07 -1.82
N ALA A 19 3.11 8.23 -1.96
CA ALA A 19 2.13 7.61 -1.08
C ALA A 19 2.29 6.09 -1.06
N LYS A 20 2.40 5.44 -2.24
CA LYS A 20 2.66 4.01 -2.36
C LYS A 20 3.95 3.58 -1.66
N ALA A 21 5.02 4.35 -1.85
CA ALA A 21 6.31 4.05 -1.24
C ALA A 21 6.28 4.14 0.30
N LEU A 22 5.45 5.04 0.84
CA LEU A 22 5.34 5.29 2.28
C LEU A 22 4.36 4.36 3.00
N LEU A 23 3.48 3.64 2.31
CA LEU A 23 2.54 2.68 2.91
C LEU A 23 3.23 1.64 3.81
N ARG A 24 4.44 1.20 3.45
CA ARG A 24 5.20 0.17 4.18
C ARG A 24 5.73 0.61 5.56
N TYR A 25 5.85 1.92 5.80
CA TYR A 25 6.41 2.46 7.03
C TYR A 25 5.33 2.60 8.11
N ARG A 26 5.70 2.30 9.35
CA ARG A 26 4.84 2.42 10.53
C ARG A 26 5.21 3.67 11.32
N VAL A 27 4.35 4.10 12.21
CA VAL A 27 4.68 5.14 13.19
C VAL A 27 5.88 4.68 14.02
N GLY A 28 6.90 5.54 14.15
CA GLY A 28 8.18 5.25 14.77
C GLY A 28 9.28 4.77 13.82
N ASP A 29 8.95 4.35 12.60
CA ASP A 29 9.95 3.91 11.63
C ASP A 29 10.77 5.09 11.08
N ARG A 30 12.05 4.83 10.84
CA ARG A 30 12.92 5.73 10.08
C ARG A 30 12.55 5.65 8.60
N THR A 31 12.32 6.80 8.00
CA THR A 31 12.04 6.91 6.56
C THR A 31 13.31 7.25 5.78
N PRO A 32 13.36 6.93 4.48
CA PRO A 32 14.36 7.49 3.59
C PRO A 32 14.30 9.02 3.59
N THR A 33 15.42 9.64 3.32
CA THR A 33 15.50 11.09 3.08
C THR A 33 14.77 11.48 1.79
N VAL A 34 14.44 12.76 1.63
CA VAL A 34 13.83 13.27 0.39
C VAL A 34 14.72 12.98 -0.82
N THR A 35 16.04 13.01 -0.65
CA THR A 35 17.00 12.70 -1.70
C THR A 35 16.90 11.24 -2.11
N GLU A 36 16.94 10.31 -1.15
CA GLU A 36 16.79 8.87 -1.43
C GLU A 36 15.42 8.53 -2.05
N LEU A 37 14.35 9.21 -1.61
CA LEU A 37 13.03 9.04 -2.21
C LEU A 37 12.99 9.55 -3.65
N SER A 38 13.63 10.68 -3.95
CA SER A 38 13.69 11.23 -5.30
C SER A 38 14.44 10.30 -6.26
N GLU A 39 15.54 9.72 -5.81
CA GLU A 39 16.32 8.73 -6.57
C GLU A 39 15.53 7.45 -6.84
N ARG A 40 14.92 6.88 -5.79
CA ARG A 40 14.10 5.64 -5.91
C ARG A 40 12.90 5.80 -6.84
N LEU A 41 12.30 6.97 -6.87
CA LEU A 41 11.10 7.25 -7.68
C LEU A 41 11.44 7.87 -9.03
N ASN A 42 12.73 8.14 -9.31
CA ASN A 42 13.23 8.80 -10.52
C ASN A 42 12.50 10.15 -10.79
N ILE A 43 12.41 10.97 -9.75
CA ILE A 43 11.83 12.32 -9.80
C ILE A 43 12.83 13.34 -9.23
N SER A 44 12.63 14.63 -9.54
CA SER A 44 13.48 15.66 -8.96
C SER A 44 13.28 15.79 -7.45
N ARG A 45 14.32 16.20 -6.71
CA ARG A 45 14.25 16.45 -5.27
C ARG A 45 13.15 17.46 -4.92
N GLY A 46 13.00 18.54 -5.72
CA GLY A 46 11.93 19.52 -5.51
C GLY A 46 10.53 18.94 -5.69
N THR A 47 10.36 18.03 -6.68
CA THR A 47 9.10 17.31 -6.89
C THR A 47 8.81 16.36 -5.72
N ALA A 48 9.81 15.62 -5.23
CA ALA A 48 9.66 14.74 -4.06
C ALA A 48 9.29 15.53 -2.81
N GLN A 49 9.92 16.69 -2.59
CA GLN A 49 9.63 17.58 -1.46
C GLN A 49 8.21 18.18 -1.54
N SER A 50 7.78 18.62 -2.73
CA SER A 50 6.42 19.11 -2.96
C SER A 50 5.37 18.02 -2.72
N ALA A 51 5.61 16.81 -3.24
CA ALA A 51 4.74 15.66 -3.03
C ALA A 51 4.63 15.28 -1.55
N LEU A 52 5.75 15.24 -0.82
CA LEU A 52 5.75 14.95 0.62
C LEU A 52 4.96 16.02 1.40
N LYS A 53 5.14 17.28 1.06
CA LYS A 53 4.36 18.39 1.66
C LYS A 53 2.87 18.21 1.40
N THR A 54 2.48 17.79 0.19
CA THR A 54 1.07 17.49 -0.13
C THR A 54 0.52 16.37 0.73
N LEU A 55 1.27 15.28 0.95
CA LEU A 55 0.85 14.19 1.84
C LEU A 55 0.68 14.65 3.28
N GLN A 56 1.59 15.48 3.78
CA GLN A 56 1.51 16.04 5.13
C GLN A 56 0.34 17.01 5.30
N ASN A 57 0.12 17.90 4.34
CA ASN A 57 -0.98 18.85 4.36
C ASN A 57 -2.36 18.18 4.33
N ASN A 58 -2.45 16.99 3.74
CA ASN A 58 -3.67 16.17 3.74
C ASN A 58 -3.76 15.25 4.96
N ASN A 59 -2.89 15.39 5.95
CA ASN A 59 -2.83 14.53 7.15
C ASN A 59 -2.70 13.03 6.84
N ALA A 60 -2.14 12.68 5.67
CA ALA A 60 -1.90 11.30 5.28
C ALA A 60 -0.72 10.68 6.06
N ILE A 61 0.30 11.49 6.31
CA ILE A 61 1.49 11.09 7.06
C ILE A 61 2.16 12.35 7.64
N HIS A 62 2.73 12.26 8.82
CA HIS A 62 3.58 13.29 9.39
C HIS A 62 4.99 12.74 9.64
N ILE A 63 5.97 13.35 9.00
CA ILE A 63 7.39 12.95 9.09
C ILE A 63 8.19 14.12 9.67
N VAL A 64 8.97 13.83 10.71
CA VAL A 64 9.83 14.82 11.38
C VAL A 64 11.29 14.43 11.18
N SER A 65 12.10 15.41 10.77
CA SER A 65 13.55 15.26 10.70
C SER A 65 14.19 15.48 12.07
N LYS A 66 15.03 14.55 12.50
CA LYS A 66 15.81 14.60 13.74
C LYS A 66 17.32 14.85 13.44
N GLY A 67 17.60 15.70 12.47
CA GLY A 67 18.96 16.05 12.07
C GLY A 67 19.75 14.82 11.58
N HIS A 68 20.93 14.58 12.16
CA HIS A 68 21.79 13.44 11.80
C HIS A 68 21.18 12.06 12.10
N LEU A 69 20.15 11.98 12.94
CA LEU A 69 19.44 10.73 13.23
C LEU A 69 18.48 10.32 12.10
N GLY A 70 18.19 11.23 11.16
CA GLY A 70 17.29 10.95 10.04
C GLY A 70 15.86 11.43 10.25
N SER A 71 14.95 10.97 9.42
CA SER A 71 13.54 11.34 9.46
C SER A 71 12.69 10.16 9.91
N TYR A 72 11.66 10.44 10.72
CA TYR A 72 10.81 9.42 11.34
C TYR A 72 9.34 9.72 11.12
N VAL A 73 8.54 8.67 10.92
CA VAL A 73 7.07 8.77 10.90
C VAL A 73 6.57 9.03 12.32
N ILE A 74 5.88 10.14 12.53
CA ILE A 74 5.28 10.49 13.82
C ILE A 74 3.78 10.16 13.84
N GLU A 75 3.10 10.41 12.71
CA GLU A 75 1.67 10.11 12.55
C GLU A 75 1.43 9.55 11.16
N LYS A 76 0.43 8.68 11.03
CA LYS A 76 0.04 8.07 9.76
C LYS A 76 -1.45 7.77 9.74
N ASN A 77 -2.10 8.16 8.68
CA ASN A 77 -3.48 7.78 8.38
C ASN A 77 -3.48 6.86 7.14
N ASP A 78 -3.59 5.56 7.38
CA ASP A 78 -3.53 4.55 6.32
C ASP A 78 -4.63 4.73 5.29
N LYS A 79 -5.84 5.14 5.69
CA LYS A 79 -6.96 5.39 4.77
C LYS A 79 -6.63 6.50 3.77
N ILE A 80 -6.23 7.67 4.28
CA ILE A 80 -5.89 8.83 3.42
C ILE A 80 -4.69 8.50 2.55
N LEU A 81 -3.70 7.79 3.10
CA LEU A 81 -2.49 7.40 2.36
C LEU A 81 -2.82 6.42 1.23
N LEU A 82 -3.73 5.47 1.44
CA LEU A 82 -4.23 4.56 0.41
C LEU A 82 -4.99 5.31 -0.69
N GLU A 83 -5.88 6.23 -0.31
CA GLU A 83 -6.62 7.06 -1.26
C GLU A 83 -5.66 7.87 -2.15
N LEU A 84 -4.66 8.54 -1.57
CA LEU A 84 -3.63 9.29 -2.30
C LEU A 84 -2.68 8.40 -3.11
N ALA A 85 -2.54 7.11 -2.74
CA ALA A 85 -1.87 6.09 -3.52
C ALA A 85 -2.73 5.54 -4.67
N GLY A 86 -3.96 6.03 -4.84
CA GLY A 86 -4.91 5.56 -5.85
C GLY A 86 -5.54 4.20 -5.52
N ILE A 87 -5.55 3.81 -4.25
CA ILE A 87 -6.12 2.54 -3.77
C ILE A 87 -7.39 2.88 -2.98
N ASN A 88 -8.52 2.93 -3.66
CA ASN A 88 -9.82 3.26 -3.05
C ASN A 88 -10.57 2.03 -2.55
N LEU A 89 -10.15 0.84 -2.96
CA LEU A 89 -10.71 -0.44 -2.57
C LEU A 89 -9.58 -1.46 -2.49
N LEU A 90 -9.47 -2.17 -1.38
CA LEU A 90 -8.59 -3.33 -1.28
C LEU A 90 -9.29 -4.56 -1.83
N VAL A 91 -8.67 -5.20 -2.80
CA VAL A 91 -9.15 -6.45 -3.39
C VAL A 91 -8.19 -7.57 -3.01
N GLY A 92 -8.69 -8.55 -2.27
CA GLY A 92 -7.91 -9.72 -1.88
C GLY A 92 -8.37 -10.99 -2.59
N ALA A 93 -7.47 -11.94 -2.76
CA ALA A 93 -7.78 -13.29 -3.20
C ALA A 93 -7.60 -14.29 -2.05
N MET A 94 -8.58 -15.16 -1.83
CA MET A 94 -8.47 -16.21 -0.81
C MET A 94 -9.00 -17.56 -1.32
N PRO A 95 -8.67 -18.67 -0.63
CA PRO A 95 -9.26 -19.97 -0.94
C PRO A 95 -10.77 -19.93 -0.81
N LEU A 96 -11.44 -20.83 -1.54
CA LEU A 96 -12.87 -21.07 -1.33
C LEU A 96 -13.14 -21.42 0.14
N PRO A 97 -14.24 -20.94 0.72
CA PRO A 97 -14.57 -21.13 2.14
C PRO A 97 -15.08 -22.56 2.40
N TYR A 98 -14.19 -23.54 2.31
CA TYR A 98 -14.52 -24.96 2.55
C TYR A 98 -14.77 -25.29 4.03
N SER A 99 -14.55 -24.36 4.93
CA SER A 99 -14.75 -24.56 6.36
C SER A 99 -15.13 -23.27 7.06
N ARG A 100 -15.81 -23.40 8.23
CA ARG A 100 -16.15 -22.26 9.10
C ARG A 100 -14.94 -21.39 9.48
N LYS A 101 -13.74 -21.99 9.52
CA LYS A 101 -12.51 -21.23 9.78
C LYS A 101 -12.18 -20.25 8.67
N TYR A 102 -12.34 -20.65 7.41
CA TYR A 102 -12.12 -19.76 6.26
C TYR A 102 -13.20 -18.70 6.14
N GLU A 103 -14.45 -19.03 6.45
CA GLU A 103 -15.55 -18.05 6.50
C GLU A 103 -15.29 -17.01 7.60
N GLY A 104 -14.93 -17.47 8.81
CA GLY A 104 -14.58 -16.60 9.91
C GLY A 104 -13.36 -15.71 9.62
N LEU A 105 -12.34 -16.25 8.94
CA LEU A 105 -11.18 -15.47 8.52
C LEU A 105 -11.57 -14.39 7.51
N ALA A 106 -12.38 -14.71 6.50
CA ALA A 106 -12.86 -13.76 5.51
C ALA A 106 -13.65 -12.61 6.16
N THR A 107 -14.63 -12.97 6.97
CA THR A 107 -15.45 -12.00 7.72
C THR A 107 -14.58 -11.13 8.64
N GLY A 108 -13.66 -11.75 9.39
CA GLY A 108 -12.77 -11.05 10.31
C GLY A 108 -11.86 -10.04 9.60
N ILE A 109 -11.29 -10.40 8.44
CA ILE A 109 -10.46 -9.50 7.64
C ILE A 109 -11.28 -8.30 7.16
N ILE A 110 -12.44 -8.53 6.51
CA ILE A 110 -13.30 -7.47 5.98
C ILE A 110 -13.75 -6.55 7.12
N THR A 111 -14.34 -7.11 8.17
CA THR A 111 -14.87 -6.34 9.32
C THR A 111 -13.77 -5.51 9.99
N THR A 112 -12.57 -6.06 10.15
CA THR A 112 -11.46 -5.32 10.76
C THR A 112 -11.01 -4.17 9.89
N MET A 113 -10.86 -4.38 8.58
CA MET A 113 -10.42 -3.33 7.66
C MET A 113 -11.44 -2.22 7.53
N GLU A 114 -12.72 -2.54 7.41
CA GLU A 114 -13.79 -1.56 7.27
C GLU A 114 -14.08 -0.83 8.58
N ASN A 115 -14.35 -1.57 9.66
CA ASN A 115 -14.81 -0.96 10.92
C ASN A 115 -13.69 -0.32 11.73
N LYS A 116 -12.48 -0.94 11.74
CA LYS A 116 -11.36 -0.44 12.54
C LYS A 116 -10.49 0.56 11.79
N HIS A 117 -10.31 0.36 10.49
CA HIS A 117 -9.42 1.18 9.68
C HIS A 117 -10.15 2.07 8.67
N GLY A 118 -11.46 1.87 8.47
CA GLY A 118 -12.26 2.62 7.50
C GLY A 118 -11.82 2.40 6.05
N ILE A 119 -11.21 1.25 5.75
CA ILE A 119 -10.68 0.91 4.43
C ILE A 119 -11.64 -0.06 3.76
N PRO A 120 -12.31 0.33 2.66
CA PRO A 120 -13.19 -0.56 1.91
C PRO A 120 -12.42 -1.77 1.37
N MET A 121 -12.98 -2.96 1.55
CA MET A 121 -12.35 -4.21 1.13
C MET A 121 -13.33 -5.18 0.50
N THR A 122 -12.86 -5.96 -0.46
CA THR A 122 -13.57 -7.12 -1.00
C THR A 122 -12.64 -8.31 -1.14
N LEU A 123 -13.20 -9.51 -1.03
CA LEU A 123 -12.47 -10.77 -1.19
C LEU A 123 -13.03 -11.55 -2.37
N SER A 124 -12.16 -11.96 -3.27
CA SER A 124 -12.45 -12.88 -4.36
C SER A 124 -12.03 -14.30 -3.97
N TYR A 125 -12.93 -15.24 -4.11
CA TYR A 125 -12.63 -16.65 -3.84
C TYR A 125 -12.07 -17.33 -5.10
N MET A 126 -10.86 -17.88 -4.97
CA MET A 126 -10.16 -18.46 -6.12
C MET A 126 -9.42 -19.74 -5.74
N ARG A 127 -9.58 -20.76 -6.57
CA ARG A 127 -8.81 -22.03 -6.45
C ARG A 127 -7.37 -21.84 -6.92
N GLY A 128 -6.47 -22.61 -6.30
CA GLY A 128 -5.05 -22.63 -6.64
C GLY A 128 -4.27 -21.45 -6.03
N ALA A 129 -3.32 -21.78 -5.17
CA ALA A 129 -2.51 -20.76 -4.51
C ALA A 129 -1.60 -20.02 -5.50
N LYS A 130 -1.03 -20.74 -6.50
CA LYS A 130 -0.22 -20.13 -7.57
C LYS A 130 -1.01 -19.09 -8.37
N ASN A 131 -2.28 -19.38 -8.68
CA ASN A 131 -3.14 -18.42 -9.38
C ASN A 131 -3.39 -17.16 -8.53
N ARG A 132 -3.63 -17.32 -7.22
CA ARG A 132 -3.81 -16.16 -6.32
C ARG A 132 -2.56 -15.30 -6.23
N ILE A 133 -1.38 -15.94 -6.16
CA ILE A 133 -0.10 -15.23 -6.16
C ILE A 133 0.10 -14.49 -7.48
N ALA A 134 -0.16 -15.13 -8.62
CA ALA A 134 -0.05 -14.51 -9.94
C ALA A 134 -0.91 -13.24 -10.05
N MET A 135 -2.16 -13.27 -9.55
CA MET A 135 -3.04 -12.09 -9.55
C MET A 135 -2.46 -10.90 -8.77
N VAL A 136 -1.72 -11.16 -7.69
CA VAL A 136 -1.04 -10.09 -6.93
C VAL A 136 0.17 -9.57 -7.71
N LEU A 137 0.98 -10.45 -8.28
CA LEU A 137 2.15 -10.08 -9.08
C LEU A 137 1.78 -9.30 -10.34
N GLU A 138 0.62 -9.60 -10.94
CA GLU A 138 0.05 -8.88 -12.08
C GLU A 138 -0.65 -7.57 -11.68
N ASN A 139 -0.61 -7.17 -10.40
CA ASN A 139 -1.27 -5.98 -9.85
C ASN A 139 -2.81 -5.96 -10.05
N ARG A 140 -3.44 -7.13 -10.19
CA ARG A 140 -4.91 -7.26 -10.25
C ARG A 140 -5.55 -7.28 -8.88
N TYR A 141 -4.85 -7.82 -7.89
CA TYR A 141 -5.24 -7.88 -6.49
C TYR A 141 -4.17 -7.26 -5.61
N ASN A 142 -4.58 -6.72 -4.47
CA ASN A 142 -3.67 -6.08 -3.53
C ASN A 142 -2.96 -7.10 -2.63
N PHE A 143 -3.62 -8.23 -2.33
CA PHE A 143 -3.05 -9.31 -1.51
C PHE A 143 -3.69 -10.65 -1.81
N ALA A 144 -3.04 -11.73 -1.35
CA ALA A 144 -3.57 -13.08 -1.44
C ALA A 144 -3.37 -13.84 -0.13
N VAL A 145 -4.38 -14.64 0.26
CA VAL A 145 -4.27 -15.60 1.35
C VAL A 145 -3.81 -16.93 0.78
N VAL A 146 -2.65 -17.38 1.24
CA VAL A 146 -2.03 -18.66 0.83
C VAL A 146 -1.50 -19.40 2.05
N SER A 147 -1.30 -20.73 1.93
CA SER A 147 -0.59 -21.46 2.97
C SER A 147 0.90 -21.14 2.93
N ILE A 148 1.55 -21.18 4.09
CA ILE A 148 2.98 -20.92 4.20
C ILE A 148 3.82 -21.88 3.35
N LEU A 149 3.38 -23.13 3.23
CA LEU A 149 4.07 -24.16 2.43
C LEU A 149 4.14 -23.76 0.95
N VAL A 150 3.03 -23.27 0.39
CA VAL A 150 2.99 -22.84 -1.02
C VAL A 150 3.82 -21.57 -1.23
N LEU A 151 3.86 -20.68 -0.23
CA LEU A 151 4.68 -19.48 -0.32
C LEU A 151 6.18 -19.84 -0.37
N MET A 152 6.61 -20.79 0.44
CA MET A 152 8.02 -21.27 0.43
C MET A 152 8.39 -21.90 -0.90
N ASP A 153 7.51 -22.74 -1.49
CA ASP A 153 7.73 -23.35 -2.82
C ASP A 153 7.75 -22.32 -3.97
N SER A 154 7.14 -21.15 -3.77
CA SER A 154 7.05 -20.11 -4.81
C SER A 154 8.20 -19.12 -4.76
N LEU A 155 9.02 -19.14 -3.70
CA LEU A 155 10.18 -18.28 -3.50
C LEU A 155 11.50 -18.99 -3.88
N LEU A 156 11.47 -20.29 -4.18
CA LEU A 156 12.57 -21.11 -4.70
C LEU A 156 12.53 -21.19 -6.23
#